data_31b44ccb204b26647d01de0c9dd61396
#
_entry.id   31b44ccb204b26647d01de0c9dd61396
#
_cell.length_a   1.000
_cell.length_b   1.000
_cell.length_c   1.000
_cell.angle_alpha   90.00
_cell.angle_beta   90.00
_cell.angle_gamma   90.00
#
_symmetry.space_group_name_H-M   'P 1'
#
loop_
_entity.id
_entity.type
_entity.pdbx_description
1 polymer ?
#
loop_
_entity_poly.entity_id
_entity_poly.type
_entity_poly.pdbx_seq_one_letter_code
_entity_poly.pdbx_strand_id
1 'polypeptide(L)'
;MAVLLTLGTQYSSFAQLNSTIDEVVWVVGDEAIFRSEVEKMRQQMQRVSGNPYCTIPENLALQKLFLHQAKIDSIEVPAETVNRYVEMYINEWIQTAGSKEKLEEYRGQTLSQIREETFEMVRDNQVMNEVRKSLTKDIKVTPAEVRHFFKDIPEDSLPLIPTQVEVELVTEHPKVRQEEVDRVKGLLREYTERINSGESSFSMLARLYSDDTESAKQGGEMDYMSKMELDPAFANVAWSLTDPKKVSKIVESQFGYHIIQLVDKRGDKLKLRHILKRVHVDDNDVEACLLRLDSIMTDVRAGKFTFEDAASALSDDKDSRNNRGLMFNVTQDPATGERMRTSRFKMADLPSEIARVVESLEVGEISKPFKMLDRAGKTQCAVIKLKSRIPAHTATITEDFQVLRQIVHDRRAEEFIDKWIREKQRTTYVRIHPDWQNCEFQYPGWIKE
;
A
#
# COMPACT_ATOMS: atom_id res chain seq x y z
N MET A 1 -58.31 -54.36 47.91
CA MET A 1 -57.64 -53.04 47.74
C MET A 1 -56.65 -53.18 46.58
N ALA A 2 -57.06 -52.74 45.45
CA ALA A 2 -56.20 -52.77 44.23
C ALA A 2 -55.59 -51.37 44.01
N VAL A 3 -54.26 -51.32 43.97
CA VAL A 3 -53.52 -50.12 43.71
C VAL A 3 -53.20 -50.08 42.17
N LEU A 4 -53.83 -49.17 41.49
CA LEU A 4 -53.55 -48.90 40.08
C LEU A 4 -52.26 -48.03 39.99
N LEU A 5 -51.17 -48.56 39.36
CA LEU A 5 -50.00 -47.83 38.94
C LEU A 5 -50.25 -47.26 37.55
N THR A 6 -50.39 -45.97 37.46
CA THR A 6 -50.40 -45.23 36.18
C THR A 6 -48.97 -44.95 35.74
N LEU A 7 -48.56 -45.63 34.67
CA LEU A 7 -47.31 -45.24 33.93
C LEU A 7 -47.55 -43.96 33.10
N GLY A 8 -46.91 -42.87 33.54
CA GLY A 8 -46.82 -41.64 32.74
C GLY A 8 -45.77 -41.77 31.64
N THR A 9 -46.21 -41.85 30.42
CA THR A 9 -45.31 -41.70 29.23
C THR A 9 -44.88 -40.26 29.10
N GLN A 10 -43.59 -39.99 29.41
CA GLN A 10 -42.95 -38.71 29.06
C GLN A 10 -42.68 -38.72 27.55
N TYR A 11 -43.39 -37.87 26.82
CA TYR A 11 -43.02 -37.50 25.46
C TYR A 11 -41.85 -36.55 25.53
N SER A 12 -40.65 -37.02 25.16
CA SER A 12 -39.52 -36.17 24.88
C SER A 12 -39.81 -35.42 23.59
N SER A 13 -40.16 -34.13 23.67
CA SER A 13 -40.19 -33.25 22.54
C SER A 13 -38.74 -33.07 22.04
N PHE A 14 -38.42 -33.72 20.94
CA PHE A 14 -37.25 -33.38 20.18
C PHE A 14 -37.42 -31.93 19.70
N ALA A 15 -36.66 -31.02 20.28
CA ALA A 15 -36.48 -29.68 19.68
C ALA A 15 -35.94 -29.91 18.29
N GLN A 16 -36.74 -29.63 17.28
CA GLN A 16 -36.27 -29.47 15.92
C GLN A 16 -35.24 -28.31 15.97
N LEU A 17 -33.99 -28.66 15.79
CA LEU A 17 -32.97 -27.68 15.36
C LEU A 17 -33.48 -27.12 14.05
N ASN A 18 -34.06 -25.91 14.10
CA ASN A 18 -34.30 -25.09 12.93
C ASN A 18 -32.94 -24.81 12.29
N SER A 19 -32.51 -25.70 11.40
CA SER A 19 -31.52 -25.33 10.40
C SER A 19 -32.21 -24.32 9.51
N THR A 20 -32.06 -23.04 9.84
CA THR A 20 -32.53 -21.94 8.96
C THR A 20 -31.76 -22.08 7.69
N ILE A 21 -32.38 -22.60 6.65
CA ILE A 21 -31.85 -22.59 5.29
C ILE A 21 -31.73 -21.10 4.91
N ASP A 22 -30.53 -20.65 4.55
CA ASP A 22 -30.31 -19.27 4.16
C ASP A 22 -31.16 -18.92 2.93
N GLU A 23 -31.80 -17.78 2.97
CA GLU A 23 -32.71 -17.34 1.92
C GLU A 23 -31.94 -16.78 0.73
N VAL A 24 -32.18 -17.30 -0.47
CA VAL A 24 -31.66 -16.72 -1.71
C VAL A 24 -32.49 -15.50 -2.07
N VAL A 25 -31.90 -14.32 -1.95
CA VAL A 25 -32.59 -13.05 -2.22
C VAL A 25 -32.46 -12.59 -3.67
N TRP A 26 -31.29 -12.84 -4.30
CA TRP A 26 -31.05 -12.58 -5.71
C TRP A 26 -30.26 -13.73 -6.36
N VAL A 27 -30.40 -13.85 -7.68
CA VAL A 27 -29.52 -14.69 -8.52
C VAL A 27 -29.07 -13.84 -9.70
N VAL A 28 -27.79 -13.80 -9.99
CA VAL A 28 -27.20 -13.11 -11.14
C VAL A 28 -26.30 -14.09 -11.88
N GLY A 29 -26.68 -14.45 -13.10
CA GLY A 29 -26.01 -15.54 -13.84
C GLY A 29 -26.17 -16.86 -13.12
N ASP A 30 -25.07 -17.43 -12.68
CA ASP A 30 -24.95 -18.70 -11.91
C ASP A 30 -24.66 -18.46 -10.41
N GLU A 31 -24.62 -17.20 -9.97
CA GLU A 31 -24.26 -16.81 -8.61
C GLU A 31 -25.51 -16.40 -7.81
N ALA A 32 -25.68 -17.00 -6.64
CA ALA A 32 -26.73 -16.61 -5.70
C ALA A 32 -26.19 -15.55 -4.71
N ILE A 33 -27.08 -14.67 -4.28
CA ILE A 33 -26.86 -13.74 -3.17
C ILE A 33 -27.81 -14.17 -2.05
N PHE A 34 -27.23 -14.38 -0.88
CA PHE A 34 -27.97 -14.85 0.29
C PHE A 34 -28.32 -13.71 1.24
N ARG A 35 -29.40 -13.88 1.98
CA ARG A 35 -29.82 -12.92 3.00
C ARG A 35 -28.75 -12.69 4.05
N SER A 36 -28.05 -13.76 4.45
CA SER A 36 -26.93 -13.67 5.38
C SER A 36 -25.79 -12.78 4.88
N GLU A 37 -25.48 -12.80 3.57
CA GLU A 37 -24.48 -11.92 2.98
C GLU A 37 -24.92 -10.44 3.09
N VAL A 38 -26.18 -10.16 2.82
CA VAL A 38 -26.76 -8.81 2.96
C VAL A 38 -26.70 -8.32 4.40
N GLU A 39 -27.08 -9.17 5.36
CA GLU A 39 -27.04 -8.83 6.78
C GLU A 39 -25.59 -8.64 7.30
N LYS A 40 -24.66 -9.51 6.87
CA LYS A 40 -23.22 -9.37 7.20
C LYS A 40 -22.69 -8.02 6.69
N MET A 41 -22.97 -7.67 5.45
CA MET A 41 -22.52 -6.41 4.86
C MET A 41 -23.17 -5.19 5.54
N ARG A 42 -24.46 -5.28 5.88
CA ARG A 42 -25.18 -4.23 6.61
C ARG A 42 -24.54 -3.96 8.00
N GLN A 43 -24.11 -5.00 8.69
CA GLN A 43 -23.44 -4.86 10.00
C GLN A 43 -22.04 -4.23 9.87
N GLN A 44 -21.35 -4.49 8.77
CA GLN A 44 -20.00 -3.96 8.51
C GLN A 44 -20.03 -2.49 8.04
N MET A 45 -21.10 -2.06 7.38
CA MET A 45 -21.23 -0.70 6.85
C MET A 45 -21.80 0.25 7.91
N GLN A 46 -21.02 1.23 8.34
CA GLN A 46 -21.46 2.23 9.33
C GLN A 46 -22.55 3.18 8.80
N ARG A 47 -22.56 3.44 7.49
CA ARG A 47 -23.56 4.29 6.81
C ARG A 47 -23.82 3.74 5.42
N VAL A 48 -25.07 3.49 5.10
CA VAL A 48 -25.56 3.16 3.75
C VAL A 48 -26.48 4.29 3.30
N SER A 49 -26.26 4.81 2.11
CA SER A 49 -27.15 5.79 1.51
C SER A 49 -28.43 5.08 1.05
N GLY A 50 -29.59 5.59 1.44
CA GLY A 50 -30.89 4.99 1.11
C GLY A 50 -31.25 3.79 1.98
N ASN A 51 -32.15 2.93 1.44
CA ASN A 51 -32.58 1.70 2.13
C ASN A 51 -31.50 0.61 2.00
N PRO A 52 -30.87 0.14 3.12
CA PRO A 52 -29.83 -0.89 3.07
C PRO A 52 -30.27 -2.19 2.38
N TYR A 53 -31.54 -2.56 2.53
CA TYR A 53 -32.09 -3.77 1.91
C TYR A 53 -32.37 -3.64 0.39
N CYS A 54 -32.18 -2.44 -0.15
CA CYS A 54 -32.20 -2.19 -1.60
C CYS A 54 -30.77 -2.00 -2.13
N THR A 55 -30.00 -1.12 -1.48
CA THR A 55 -28.66 -0.72 -1.96
C THR A 55 -27.63 -1.85 -1.83
N ILE A 56 -27.64 -2.61 -0.72
CA ILE A 56 -26.64 -3.68 -0.50
C ILE A 56 -26.85 -4.84 -1.50
N PRO A 57 -28.06 -5.40 -1.67
CA PRO A 57 -28.27 -6.45 -2.67
C PRO A 57 -27.94 -6.00 -4.09
N GLU A 58 -28.26 -4.75 -4.47
CA GLU A 58 -27.90 -4.21 -5.78
C GLU A 58 -26.39 -4.14 -5.97
N ASN A 59 -25.64 -3.67 -4.98
CA ASN A 59 -24.17 -3.64 -5.03
C ASN A 59 -23.57 -5.05 -5.16
N LEU A 60 -24.10 -6.01 -4.40
CA LEU A 60 -23.69 -7.42 -4.54
C LEU A 60 -24.04 -7.97 -5.93
N ALA A 61 -25.21 -7.63 -6.48
CA ALA A 61 -25.60 -8.05 -7.82
C ALA A 61 -24.67 -7.45 -8.90
N LEU A 62 -24.27 -6.19 -8.76
CA LEU A 62 -23.27 -5.57 -9.63
C LEU A 62 -21.92 -6.29 -9.52
N GLN A 63 -21.46 -6.61 -8.31
CA GLN A 63 -20.24 -7.39 -8.10
C GLN A 63 -20.31 -8.74 -8.83
N LYS A 64 -21.41 -9.50 -8.61
CA LYS A 64 -21.61 -10.80 -9.29
C LYS A 64 -21.64 -10.66 -10.82
N LEU A 65 -22.21 -9.56 -11.35
CA LEU A 65 -22.23 -9.29 -12.78
C LEU A 65 -20.81 -9.11 -13.36
N PHE A 66 -19.93 -8.38 -12.67
CA PHE A 66 -18.54 -8.24 -13.08
C PHE A 66 -17.76 -9.55 -12.96
N LEU A 67 -17.94 -10.30 -11.87
CA LEU A 67 -17.31 -11.61 -11.69
C LEU A 67 -17.77 -12.63 -12.74
N HIS A 68 -19.05 -12.62 -13.10
CA HIS A 68 -19.58 -13.43 -14.19
C HIS A 68 -18.93 -13.07 -15.53
N GLN A 69 -18.77 -11.77 -15.82
CA GLN A 69 -18.05 -11.33 -17.01
C GLN A 69 -16.59 -11.76 -17.01
N ALA A 70 -15.92 -11.69 -15.86
CA ALA A 70 -14.53 -12.15 -15.74
C ALA A 70 -14.37 -13.63 -16.15
N LYS A 71 -15.33 -14.49 -15.74
CA LYS A 71 -15.35 -15.90 -16.14
C LYS A 71 -15.49 -16.06 -17.67
N ILE A 72 -16.38 -15.27 -18.30
CA ILE A 72 -16.57 -15.27 -19.75
C ILE A 72 -15.31 -14.84 -20.49
N ASP A 73 -14.66 -13.79 -20.02
CA ASP A 73 -13.47 -13.21 -20.64
C ASP A 73 -12.16 -13.89 -20.21
N SER A 74 -12.23 -14.90 -19.33
CA SER A 74 -11.07 -15.60 -18.76
C SER A 74 -10.08 -14.65 -18.09
N ILE A 75 -10.60 -13.65 -17.37
CA ILE A 75 -9.80 -12.69 -16.61
C ILE A 75 -9.51 -13.28 -15.23
N GLU A 76 -8.23 -13.53 -14.97
CA GLU A 76 -7.73 -14.04 -13.68
C GLU A 76 -6.68 -13.10 -13.10
N VAL A 77 -6.60 -13.07 -11.77
CA VAL A 77 -5.56 -12.33 -11.05
C VAL A 77 -4.63 -13.32 -10.36
N PRO A 78 -3.30 -13.21 -10.54
CA PRO A 78 -2.35 -14.11 -9.90
C PRO A 78 -2.48 -14.09 -8.38
N ALA A 79 -2.53 -15.27 -7.76
CA ALA A 79 -2.66 -15.42 -6.31
C ALA A 79 -1.55 -14.68 -5.53
N GLU A 80 -0.35 -14.55 -6.11
CA GLU A 80 0.74 -13.79 -5.53
C GLU A 80 0.40 -12.29 -5.39
N THR A 81 -0.24 -11.73 -6.39
CA THR A 81 -0.70 -10.34 -6.36
C THR A 81 -1.78 -10.14 -5.28
N VAL A 82 -2.74 -11.06 -5.20
CA VAL A 82 -3.79 -11.04 -4.17
C VAL A 82 -3.17 -11.12 -2.78
N ASN A 83 -2.27 -12.09 -2.54
CA ASN A 83 -1.62 -12.28 -1.25
C ASN A 83 -0.84 -11.03 -0.79
N ARG A 84 -0.19 -10.31 -1.69
CA ARG A 84 0.51 -9.06 -1.35
C ARG A 84 -0.44 -8.00 -0.78
N TYR A 85 -1.60 -7.82 -1.36
CA TYR A 85 -2.62 -6.91 -0.84
C TYR A 85 -3.23 -7.42 0.47
N VAL A 86 -3.47 -8.73 0.59
CA VAL A 86 -3.96 -9.34 1.83
C VAL A 86 -3.00 -9.05 2.99
N GLU A 87 -1.70 -9.30 2.81
CA GLU A 87 -0.72 -9.02 3.85
C GLU A 87 -0.65 -7.51 4.19
N MET A 88 -0.78 -6.64 3.21
CA MET A 88 -0.85 -5.20 3.44
C MET A 88 -2.05 -4.83 4.34
N TYR A 89 -3.26 -5.30 4.05
CA TYR A 89 -4.45 -5.05 4.87
C TYR A 89 -4.35 -5.67 6.26
N ILE A 90 -3.88 -6.92 6.35
CA ILE A 90 -3.72 -7.60 7.64
C ILE A 90 -2.73 -6.85 8.54
N ASN A 91 -1.60 -6.41 8.00
CA ASN A 91 -0.60 -5.65 8.74
C ASN A 91 -1.15 -4.29 9.21
N GLU A 92 -1.88 -3.58 8.35
CA GLU A 92 -2.55 -2.33 8.70
C GLU A 92 -3.58 -2.52 9.84
N TRP A 93 -4.40 -3.58 9.76
CA TRP A 93 -5.38 -3.89 10.80
C TRP A 93 -4.73 -4.31 12.12
N ILE A 94 -3.64 -5.07 12.08
CA ILE A 94 -2.87 -5.43 13.28
C ILE A 94 -2.27 -4.16 13.92
N GLN A 95 -1.72 -3.26 13.13
CA GLN A 95 -1.19 -1.98 13.63
C GLN A 95 -2.30 -1.13 14.26
N THR A 96 -3.45 -1.03 13.61
CA THR A 96 -4.62 -0.28 14.12
C THR A 96 -5.18 -0.88 15.40
N ALA A 97 -5.28 -2.20 15.48
CA ALA A 97 -5.74 -2.92 16.67
C ALA A 97 -4.69 -2.92 17.80
N GLY A 98 -3.41 -2.72 17.45
CA GLY A 98 -2.26 -2.73 18.37
C GLY A 98 -1.61 -4.10 18.57
N SER A 99 -2.28 -5.22 18.26
CA SER A 99 -1.69 -6.56 18.20
C SER A 99 -2.58 -7.53 17.44
N LYS A 100 -2.02 -8.69 17.05
CA LYS A 100 -2.73 -9.79 16.41
C LYS A 100 -3.88 -10.29 17.28
N GLU A 101 -3.62 -10.51 18.57
CA GLU A 101 -4.59 -11.04 19.53
C GLU A 101 -5.80 -10.11 19.69
N LYS A 102 -5.56 -8.79 19.72
CA LYS A 102 -6.63 -7.79 19.76
C LYS A 102 -7.44 -7.74 18.48
N LEU A 103 -6.80 -7.95 17.32
CA LEU A 103 -7.51 -8.06 16.05
C LEU A 103 -8.40 -9.29 16.02
N GLU A 104 -7.89 -10.46 16.48
CA GLU A 104 -8.65 -11.70 16.58
C GLU A 104 -9.83 -11.57 17.56
N GLU A 105 -9.61 -10.93 18.72
CA GLU A 105 -10.66 -10.63 19.69
C GLU A 105 -11.74 -9.69 19.12
N TYR A 106 -11.33 -8.60 18.49
CA TYR A 106 -12.25 -7.63 17.87
C TYR A 106 -13.09 -8.23 16.75
N ARG A 107 -12.48 -9.09 15.92
CA ARG A 107 -13.17 -9.75 14.81
C ARG A 107 -13.93 -11.01 15.22
N GLY A 108 -13.63 -11.59 16.39
CA GLY A 108 -14.18 -12.88 16.83
C GLY A 108 -13.73 -14.05 15.94
N GLN A 109 -12.60 -13.94 15.26
CA GLN A 109 -12.08 -14.85 14.26
C GLN A 109 -10.57 -15.03 14.44
N THR A 110 -10.05 -16.19 14.07
CA THR A 110 -8.59 -16.40 14.01
C THR A 110 -7.97 -15.63 12.83
N LEU A 111 -6.70 -15.28 12.94
CA LEU A 111 -5.98 -14.59 11.86
C LEU A 111 -6.04 -15.37 10.54
N SER A 112 -6.05 -16.69 10.59
CA SER A 112 -6.19 -17.53 9.39
C SER A 112 -7.55 -17.34 8.71
N GLN A 113 -8.63 -17.30 9.49
CA GLN A 113 -9.98 -17.02 8.97
C GLN A 113 -10.09 -15.61 8.40
N ILE A 114 -9.52 -14.62 9.12
CA ILE A 114 -9.48 -13.24 8.63
C ILE A 114 -8.72 -13.15 7.30
N ARG A 115 -7.59 -13.87 7.16
CA ARG A 115 -6.82 -13.91 5.90
C ARG A 115 -7.62 -14.54 4.76
N GLU A 116 -8.31 -15.64 5.01
CA GLU A 116 -9.10 -16.32 3.98
C GLU A 116 -10.24 -15.44 3.48
N GLU A 117 -11.01 -14.82 4.39
CA GLU A 117 -12.06 -13.87 4.01
C GLU A 117 -11.49 -12.65 3.26
N THR A 118 -10.35 -12.14 3.72
CA THR A 118 -9.68 -11.01 3.07
C THR A 118 -9.18 -11.39 1.68
N PHE A 119 -8.68 -12.62 1.51
CA PHE A 119 -8.20 -13.13 0.23
C PHE A 119 -9.33 -13.13 -0.82
N GLU A 120 -10.50 -13.68 -0.47
CA GLU A 120 -11.66 -13.71 -1.37
C GLU A 120 -12.11 -12.29 -1.73
N MET A 121 -12.22 -11.41 -0.74
CA MET A 121 -12.60 -10.00 -0.95
C MET A 121 -11.60 -9.27 -1.86
N VAL A 122 -10.32 -9.43 -1.62
CA VAL A 122 -9.25 -8.78 -2.42
C VAL A 122 -9.22 -9.35 -3.83
N ARG A 123 -9.33 -10.69 -3.96
CA ARG A 123 -9.39 -11.35 -5.28
C ARG A 123 -10.55 -10.80 -6.11
N ASP A 124 -11.74 -10.77 -5.55
CA ASP A 124 -12.93 -10.30 -6.26
C ASP A 124 -12.81 -8.83 -6.67
N ASN A 125 -12.30 -7.98 -5.78
CA ASN A 125 -12.05 -6.57 -6.09
C ASN A 125 -11.01 -6.39 -7.21
N GLN A 126 -9.91 -7.16 -7.17
CA GLN A 126 -8.89 -7.09 -8.23
C GLN A 126 -9.43 -7.60 -9.57
N VAL A 127 -10.20 -8.69 -9.57
CA VAL A 127 -10.86 -9.22 -10.78
C VAL A 127 -11.82 -8.18 -11.36
N MET A 128 -12.65 -7.55 -10.54
CA MET A 128 -13.57 -6.49 -11.01
C MET A 128 -12.80 -5.30 -11.60
N ASN A 129 -11.68 -4.91 -11.00
CA ASN A 129 -10.85 -3.82 -11.51
C ASN A 129 -10.25 -4.19 -12.89
N GLU A 130 -9.76 -5.42 -13.06
CA GLU A 130 -9.23 -5.87 -14.35
C GLU A 130 -10.33 -5.96 -15.41
N VAL A 131 -11.56 -6.37 -15.06
CA VAL A 131 -12.71 -6.32 -15.98
C VAL A 131 -13.01 -4.88 -16.39
N ARG A 132 -13.11 -3.95 -15.43
CA ARG A 132 -13.35 -2.52 -15.74
C ARG A 132 -12.26 -1.97 -16.65
N LYS A 133 -11.00 -2.24 -16.36
CA LYS A 133 -9.86 -1.86 -17.17
C LYS A 133 -9.92 -2.44 -18.57
N SER A 134 -10.26 -3.73 -18.71
CA SER A 134 -10.45 -4.38 -20.01
C SER A 134 -11.57 -3.74 -20.82
N LEU A 135 -12.69 -3.40 -20.19
CA LEU A 135 -13.83 -2.76 -20.84
C LEU A 135 -13.53 -1.33 -21.31
N THR A 136 -12.66 -0.62 -20.61
CA THR A 136 -12.37 0.80 -20.86
C THR A 136 -11.06 1.07 -21.60
N LYS A 137 -10.24 0.02 -21.83
CA LYS A 137 -8.89 0.13 -22.44
C LYS A 137 -8.83 0.84 -23.80
N ASP A 138 -9.91 0.74 -24.58
CA ASP A 138 -9.98 1.30 -25.94
C ASP A 138 -10.56 2.71 -25.96
N ILE A 139 -10.92 3.29 -24.81
CA ILE A 139 -11.43 4.65 -24.71
C ILE A 139 -10.30 5.63 -24.98
N LYS A 140 -10.40 6.33 -26.11
CA LYS A 140 -9.45 7.38 -26.51
C LYS A 140 -10.10 8.74 -26.37
N VAL A 141 -9.33 9.69 -25.83
CA VAL A 141 -9.77 11.07 -25.67
C VAL A 141 -8.84 11.95 -26.49
N THR A 142 -9.42 12.66 -27.47
CA THR A 142 -8.69 13.58 -28.35
C THR A 142 -8.63 14.99 -27.77
N PRO A 143 -7.64 15.81 -28.16
CA PRO A 143 -7.59 17.22 -27.75
C PRO A 143 -8.82 18.04 -28.11
N ALA A 144 -9.51 17.69 -29.23
CA ALA A 144 -10.73 18.35 -29.64
C ALA A 144 -11.88 18.08 -28.67
N GLU A 145 -11.98 16.83 -28.18
CA GLU A 145 -13.02 16.43 -27.23
C GLU A 145 -12.80 17.04 -25.85
N VAL A 146 -11.54 17.15 -25.40
CA VAL A 146 -11.22 17.87 -24.16
C VAL A 146 -11.66 19.34 -24.27
N ARG A 147 -11.27 20.03 -25.36
CA ARG A 147 -11.72 21.41 -25.59
C ARG A 147 -13.22 21.56 -25.64
N HIS A 148 -13.91 20.63 -26.30
CA HIS A 148 -15.39 20.66 -26.41
C HIS A 148 -16.04 20.45 -25.05
N PHE A 149 -15.53 19.49 -24.25
CA PHE A 149 -16.07 19.18 -22.93
C PHE A 149 -15.99 20.37 -21.96
N PHE A 150 -14.87 21.08 -21.96
CA PHE A 150 -14.64 22.21 -21.05
C PHE A 150 -15.09 23.56 -21.61
N LYS A 151 -15.56 23.64 -22.85
CA LYS A 151 -15.92 24.89 -23.52
C LYS A 151 -17.03 25.67 -22.78
N ASP A 152 -18.03 24.96 -22.28
CA ASP A 152 -19.22 25.54 -21.68
C ASP A 152 -19.23 25.40 -20.14
N ILE A 153 -18.12 24.93 -19.56
CA ILE A 153 -17.96 24.84 -18.12
C ILE A 153 -17.49 26.18 -17.57
N PRO A 154 -18.21 26.78 -16.59
CA PRO A 154 -17.74 28.03 -15.96
C PRO A 154 -16.36 27.90 -15.34
N GLU A 155 -15.59 28.97 -15.37
CA GLU A 155 -14.19 29.00 -14.91
C GLU A 155 -14.04 28.60 -13.43
N ASP A 156 -15.04 28.95 -12.59
CA ASP A 156 -15.11 28.59 -11.18
C ASP A 156 -15.42 27.11 -10.93
N SER A 157 -15.89 26.40 -11.95
CA SER A 157 -16.20 24.97 -11.91
C SER A 157 -15.08 24.10 -12.53
N LEU A 158 -14.05 24.74 -13.08
CA LEU A 158 -12.85 24.03 -13.54
C LEU A 158 -12.02 23.51 -12.36
N PRO A 159 -11.30 22.40 -12.51
CA PRO A 159 -10.50 21.84 -11.44
C PRO A 159 -9.38 22.81 -11.02
N LEU A 160 -9.19 22.96 -9.71
CA LEU A 160 -8.06 23.71 -9.16
C LEU A 160 -6.81 22.82 -9.18
N ILE A 161 -5.79 23.27 -9.88
CA ILE A 161 -4.46 22.66 -9.86
C ILE A 161 -3.72 23.20 -8.64
N PRO A 162 -3.30 22.34 -7.69
CA PRO A 162 -2.53 22.79 -6.55
C PRO A 162 -1.15 23.29 -6.97
N THR A 163 -0.52 24.10 -6.13
CA THR A 163 0.86 24.54 -6.33
C THR A 163 1.77 23.36 -6.61
N GLN A 164 2.53 23.46 -7.70
CA GLN A 164 3.54 22.48 -8.10
C GLN A 164 4.93 23.11 -8.06
N VAL A 165 5.92 22.31 -7.73
CA VAL A 165 7.32 22.74 -7.64
C VAL A 165 8.25 21.75 -8.31
N GLU A 166 9.36 22.25 -8.83
CA GLU A 166 10.52 21.44 -9.21
C GLU A 166 11.67 21.79 -8.28
N VAL A 167 12.28 20.74 -7.71
CA VAL A 167 13.31 20.87 -6.70
C VAL A 167 14.56 20.14 -7.14
N GLU A 168 15.70 20.79 -6.99
CA GLU A 168 17.03 20.19 -7.11
C GLU A 168 17.57 19.91 -5.71
N LEU A 169 18.21 18.75 -5.53
CA LEU A 169 18.63 18.21 -4.25
C LEU A 169 20.11 17.79 -4.28
N VAL A 170 20.83 18.18 -3.26
CA VAL A 170 22.16 17.65 -2.90
C VAL A 170 22.07 17.05 -1.50
N THR A 171 22.51 15.81 -1.34
CA THR A 171 22.56 15.16 -0.03
C THR A 171 23.95 14.65 0.28
N GLU A 172 24.28 14.59 1.54
CA GLU A 172 25.49 13.95 2.07
C GLU A 172 25.16 13.23 3.37
N HIS A 173 25.65 11.98 3.52
CA HIS A 173 25.55 11.29 4.80
C HIS A 173 26.68 11.76 5.73
N PRO A 174 26.37 12.04 7.01
CA PRO A 174 27.40 12.30 8.01
C PRO A 174 28.40 11.13 8.08
N LYS A 175 29.66 11.43 8.22
CA LYS A 175 30.71 10.41 8.35
C LYS A 175 30.59 9.71 9.69
N VAL A 176 30.31 8.43 9.65
CA VAL A 176 30.27 7.58 10.83
C VAL A 176 31.69 7.35 11.33
N ARG A 177 31.94 7.56 12.61
CA ARG A 177 33.26 7.29 13.22
C ARG A 177 33.50 5.78 13.26
N GLN A 178 34.76 5.39 13.04
CA GLN A 178 35.14 3.98 13.04
C GLN A 178 34.89 3.32 14.41
N GLU A 179 35.07 4.09 15.52
CA GLU A 179 34.81 3.60 16.88
C GLU A 179 33.34 3.16 17.05
N GLU A 180 32.38 3.87 16.44
CA GLU A 180 30.98 3.50 16.51
C GLU A 180 30.68 2.24 15.68
N VAL A 181 31.28 2.11 14.51
CA VAL A 181 31.20 0.88 13.69
C VAL A 181 31.76 -0.31 14.48
N ASP A 182 32.92 -0.14 15.14
CA ASP A 182 33.55 -1.19 15.91
C ASP A 182 32.75 -1.53 17.16
N ARG A 183 32.13 -0.55 17.80
CA ARG A 183 31.19 -0.75 18.92
C ARG A 183 29.96 -1.61 18.47
N VAL A 184 29.32 -1.25 17.36
CA VAL A 184 28.19 -1.98 16.84
C VAL A 184 28.56 -3.41 16.46
N LYS A 185 29.70 -3.60 15.78
CA LYS A 185 30.18 -4.93 15.42
C LYS A 185 30.57 -5.73 16.69
N GLY A 186 31.07 -5.06 17.72
CA GLY A 186 31.35 -5.65 19.02
C GLY A 186 30.12 -6.22 19.69
N LEU A 187 29.05 -5.43 19.76
CA LEU A 187 27.75 -5.87 20.29
C LEU A 187 27.19 -7.10 19.54
N LEU A 188 27.24 -7.10 18.20
CA LEU A 188 26.77 -8.23 17.42
C LEU A 188 27.60 -9.49 17.61
N ARG A 189 28.93 -9.37 17.85
CA ARG A 189 29.79 -10.50 18.22
C ARG A 189 29.38 -11.05 19.58
N GLU A 190 29.22 -10.17 20.58
CA GLU A 190 28.74 -10.56 21.91
C GLU A 190 27.40 -11.31 21.82
N TYR A 191 26.43 -10.78 21.07
CA TYR A 191 25.13 -11.47 20.90
C TYR A 191 25.30 -12.84 20.24
N THR A 192 26.19 -12.95 19.25
CA THR A 192 26.50 -14.22 18.59
C THR A 192 27.10 -15.23 19.58
N GLU A 193 28.00 -14.80 20.42
CA GLU A 193 28.63 -15.65 21.46
C GLU A 193 27.60 -16.12 22.48
N ARG A 194 26.75 -15.25 22.99
CA ARG A 194 25.66 -15.58 23.94
C ARG A 194 24.66 -16.54 23.35
N ILE A 195 24.36 -16.45 22.05
CA ILE A 195 23.48 -17.39 21.36
C ILE A 195 24.15 -18.76 21.21
N ASN A 196 25.41 -18.77 20.75
CA ASN A 196 26.15 -19.99 20.50
C ASN A 196 26.49 -20.76 21.78
N SER A 197 26.70 -20.06 22.91
CA SER A 197 26.93 -20.67 24.24
C SER A 197 25.61 -21.17 24.87
N GLY A 198 24.46 -20.79 24.34
CA GLY A 198 23.15 -21.12 24.94
C GLY A 198 22.75 -20.25 26.12
N GLU A 199 23.52 -19.20 26.42
CA GLU A 199 23.21 -18.24 27.50
C GLU A 199 21.92 -17.46 27.20
N SER A 200 21.65 -17.16 25.93
CA SER A 200 20.48 -16.41 25.48
C SER A 200 19.93 -16.97 24.18
N SER A 201 18.61 -16.93 24.00
CA SER A 201 18.02 -17.27 22.71
C SER A 201 18.14 -16.10 21.73
N PHE A 202 18.23 -16.42 20.43
CA PHE A 202 18.21 -15.41 19.37
C PHE A 202 16.98 -14.49 19.47
N SER A 203 15.81 -15.08 19.68
CA SER A 203 14.54 -14.35 19.79
C SER A 203 14.51 -13.38 20.97
N MET A 204 15.13 -13.76 22.11
CA MET A 204 15.20 -12.88 23.27
C MET A 204 16.09 -11.66 22.99
N LEU A 205 17.28 -11.89 22.42
CA LEU A 205 18.20 -10.79 22.09
C LEU A 205 17.64 -9.89 20.99
N ALA A 206 16.93 -10.46 20.00
CA ALA A 206 16.25 -9.67 18.97
C ALA A 206 15.18 -8.74 19.57
N ARG A 207 14.35 -9.24 20.48
CA ARG A 207 13.31 -8.43 21.15
C ARG A 207 13.90 -7.29 21.99
N LEU A 208 15.04 -7.52 22.64
CA LEU A 208 15.64 -6.54 23.54
C LEU A 208 16.53 -5.52 22.82
N TYR A 209 17.20 -5.92 21.77
CA TYR A 209 18.30 -5.16 21.23
C TYR A 209 18.26 -4.89 19.73
N SER A 210 17.36 -5.51 18.96
CA SER A 210 17.26 -5.21 17.52
C SER A 210 16.70 -3.82 17.27
N ASP A 211 17.35 -3.09 16.37
CA ASP A 211 16.89 -1.77 15.92
C ASP A 211 15.82 -1.88 14.79
N ASP A 212 15.53 -3.09 14.32
CA ASP A 212 14.34 -3.38 13.52
C ASP A 212 13.17 -3.71 14.45
N THR A 213 12.39 -2.69 14.74
CA THR A 213 11.28 -2.78 15.72
C THR A 213 10.14 -3.68 15.28
N GLU A 214 9.97 -3.91 13.98
CA GLU A 214 8.91 -4.79 13.47
C GLU A 214 9.24 -6.25 13.72
N SER A 215 10.37 -6.73 13.22
CA SER A 215 10.80 -8.10 13.45
C SER A 215 11.17 -8.36 14.92
N ALA A 216 11.68 -7.36 15.65
CA ALA A 216 12.00 -7.47 17.06
C ALA A 216 10.80 -7.94 17.91
N LYS A 217 9.60 -7.43 17.68
CA LYS A 217 8.37 -7.86 18.37
C LYS A 217 8.11 -9.35 18.21
N GLN A 218 8.50 -9.92 17.09
CA GLN A 218 8.39 -11.34 16.76
C GLN A 218 9.68 -12.13 17.04
N GLY A 219 10.62 -11.56 17.83
CA GLY A 219 11.91 -12.20 18.12
C GLY A 219 12.87 -12.21 16.96
N GLY A 220 12.80 -11.20 16.09
CA GLY A 220 13.61 -11.05 14.90
C GLY A 220 13.12 -11.85 13.69
N GLU A 221 11.98 -12.55 13.82
CA GLU A 221 11.47 -13.46 12.79
C GLU A 221 10.86 -12.68 11.63
N MET A 222 11.21 -13.09 10.42
CA MET A 222 10.69 -12.60 9.15
C MET A 222 9.92 -13.73 8.47
N ASP A 223 8.86 -13.40 7.73
CA ASP A 223 8.11 -14.38 6.95
C ASP A 223 8.94 -14.97 5.80
N TYR A 224 8.40 -15.98 5.11
CA TYR A 224 9.05 -16.59 3.96
C TYR A 224 9.27 -15.59 2.84
N MET A 225 10.52 -15.24 2.59
CA MET A 225 10.93 -14.27 1.58
C MET A 225 11.81 -14.92 0.52
N SER A 226 11.66 -14.48 -0.71
CA SER A 226 12.52 -14.84 -1.82
C SER A 226 13.82 -14.03 -1.81
N LYS A 227 14.84 -14.48 -2.56
CA LYS A 227 16.14 -13.80 -2.64
C LYS A 227 16.01 -12.35 -3.16
N MET A 228 15.03 -12.09 -4.02
CA MET A 228 14.85 -10.80 -4.68
C MET A 228 14.16 -9.76 -3.78
N GLU A 229 13.51 -10.20 -2.71
CA GLU A 229 12.81 -9.33 -1.75
C GLU A 229 13.75 -8.80 -0.66
N LEU A 230 14.96 -9.33 -0.56
CA LEU A 230 15.95 -8.98 0.45
C LEU A 230 17.07 -8.10 -0.12
N ASP A 231 17.71 -7.33 0.76
CA ASP A 231 18.97 -6.64 0.43
C ASP A 231 20.00 -7.65 -0.13
N PRO A 232 20.69 -7.37 -1.23
CA PRO A 232 21.60 -8.33 -1.88
C PRO A 232 22.69 -8.87 -0.98
N ALA A 233 23.28 -8.06 -0.10
CA ALA A 233 24.32 -8.49 0.83
C ALA A 233 23.74 -9.42 1.90
N PHE A 234 22.59 -9.05 2.46
CA PHE A 234 21.83 -9.86 3.41
C PHE A 234 21.41 -11.19 2.78
N ALA A 235 20.80 -11.15 1.59
CA ALA A 235 20.34 -12.32 0.86
C ALA A 235 21.48 -13.31 0.60
N ASN A 236 22.64 -12.86 0.13
CA ASN A 236 23.76 -13.74 -0.16
C ASN A 236 24.22 -14.53 1.07
N VAL A 237 24.25 -13.90 2.24
CA VAL A 237 24.61 -14.59 3.48
C VAL A 237 23.47 -15.50 3.94
N ALA A 238 22.22 -15.05 3.90
CA ALA A 238 21.06 -15.84 4.32
C ALA A 238 20.97 -17.16 3.51
N TRP A 239 21.18 -17.11 2.19
CA TRP A 239 21.17 -18.31 1.33
C TRP A 239 22.34 -19.26 1.56
N SER A 240 23.44 -18.80 2.16
CA SER A 240 24.56 -19.67 2.55
C SER A 240 24.32 -20.44 3.86
N LEU A 241 23.27 -20.10 4.61
CA LEU A 241 22.95 -20.76 5.86
C LEU A 241 22.28 -22.10 5.62
N THR A 242 22.79 -23.14 6.24
CA THR A 242 22.27 -24.52 6.13
C THR A 242 21.86 -25.10 7.48
N ASP A 243 22.35 -24.55 8.58
CA ASP A 243 22.12 -25.04 9.94
C ASP A 243 21.28 -24.01 10.73
N PRO A 244 20.04 -24.36 11.14
CA PRO A 244 19.19 -23.46 11.90
C PRO A 244 19.71 -23.10 13.30
N LYS A 245 20.70 -23.83 13.81
CA LYS A 245 21.32 -23.56 15.12
C LYS A 245 22.44 -22.52 15.04
N LYS A 246 22.96 -22.27 13.85
CA LYS A 246 24.10 -21.35 13.67
C LYS A 246 23.64 -19.94 13.34
N VAL A 247 24.36 -18.98 13.92
CA VAL A 247 24.25 -17.55 13.60
C VAL A 247 25.25 -17.22 12.48
N SER A 248 24.85 -16.36 11.56
CA SER A 248 25.70 -15.88 10.48
C SER A 248 26.90 -15.08 10.97
N LYS A 249 27.86 -14.85 10.09
CA LYS A 249 28.78 -13.72 10.23
C LYS A 249 28.02 -12.40 10.19
N ILE A 250 28.62 -11.34 10.73
CA ILE A 250 28.05 -9.99 10.63
C ILE A 250 27.97 -9.60 9.15
N VAL A 251 26.80 -9.13 8.74
CA VAL A 251 26.49 -8.67 7.38
C VAL A 251 26.23 -7.17 7.43
N GLU A 252 26.83 -6.44 6.52
CA GLU A 252 26.54 -5.03 6.30
C GLU A 252 25.54 -4.89 5.12
N SER A 253 24.46 -4.19 5.35
CA SER A 253 23.44 -3.86 4.35
C SER A 253 23.20 -2.35 4.33
N GLN A 254 22.37 -1.88 3.40
CA GLN A 254 21.93 -0.49 3.42
C GLN A 254 21.21 -0.07 4.73
N PHE A 255 20.65 -1.02 5.49
CA PHE A 255 19.93 -0.75 6.73
C PHE A 255 20.82 -0.73 7.98
N GLY A 256 22.03 -1.25 7.92
CA GLY A 256 22.97 -1.38 9.04
C GLY A 256 23.68 -2.72 9.06
N TYR A 257 24.09 -3.15 10.27
CA TYR A 257 24.80 -4.40 10.51
C TYR A 257 23.83 -5.45 11.06
N HIS A 258 23.91 -6.66 10.53
CA HIS A 258 23.01 -7.75 10.89
C HIS A 258 23.77 -9.00 11.31
N ILE A 259 23.15 -9.80 12.18
CA ILE A 259 23.36 -11.24 12.31
C ILE A 259 22.06 -11.95 11.98
N ILE A 260 22.19 -13.11 11.33
CA ILE A 260 21.06 -13.83 10.74
C ILE A 260 21.06 -15.27 11.23
N GLN A 261 19.87 -15.82 11.48
CA GLN A 261 19.65 -17.24 11.77
C GLN A 261 18.59 -17.79 10.83
N LEU A 262 18.84 -18.96 10.25
CA LEU A 262 17.87 -19.69 9.46
C LEU A 262 16.81 -20.29 10.39
N VAL A 263 15.52 -20.16 10.05
CA VAL A 263 14.41 -20.81 10.76
C VAL A 263 13.92 -22.00 9.95
N ASP A 264 13.58 -21.78 8.67
CA ASP A 264 13.07 -22.82 7.76
C ASP A 264 13.38 -22.45 6.30
N LYS A 265 13.34 -23.46 5.43
CA LYS A 265 13.54 -23.29 4.00
C LYS A 265 12.47 -24.05 3.22
N ARG A 266 11.76 -23.33 2.33
CA ARG A 266 10.72 -23.91 1.47
C ARG A 266 10.95 -23.50 0.02
N GLY A 267 11.46 -24.44 -0.76
CA GLY A 267 11.77 -24.18 -2.17
C GLY A 267 12.80 -23.04 -2.31
N ASP A 268 12.39 -21.96 -2.96
CA ASP A 268 13.16 -20.75 -3.19
C ASP A 268 12.94 -19.64 -2.14
N LYS A 269 12.21 -19.92 -1.06
CA LYS A 269 11.94 -18.98 0.03
C LYS A 269 12.59 -19.43 1.33
N LEU A 270 13.09 -18.46 2.10
CA LEU A 270 13.65 -18.66 3.43
C LEU A 270 12.80 -17.95 4.48
N LYS A 271 12.63 -18.62 5.61
CA LYS A 271 12.15 -18.03 6.86
C LYS A 271 13.37 -17.79 7.75
N LEU A 272 13.57 -16.56 8.17
CA LEU A 272 14.79 -16.11 8.84
C LEU A 272 14.47 -15.41 10.15
N ARG A 273 15.48 -15.30 11.00
CA ARG A 273 15.52 -14.33 12.10
C ARG A 273 16.74 -13.45 11.91
N HIS A 274 16.62 -12.17 12.25
CA HIS A 274 17.75 -11.27 12.25
C HIS A 274 17.75 -10.34 13.47
N ILE A 275 18.95 -9.86 13.81
CA ILE A 275 19.16 -8.74 14.73
C ILE A 275 19.84 -7.66 13.92
N LEU A 276 19.20 -6.52 13.79
CA LEU A 276 19.74 -5.33 13.16
C LEU A 276 20.34 -4.42 14.22
N LYS A 277 21.54 -3.90 13.97
CA LYS A 277 22.10 -2.77 14.69
C LYS A 277 22.49 -1.66 13.71
N ARG A 278 21.97 -0.47 13.96
CA ARG A 278 22.34 0.71 13.20
C ARG A 278 23.50 1.42 13.89
N VAL A 279 24.38 2.00 13.09
CA VAL A 279 25.39 2.93 13.61
C VAL A 279 24.69 4.21 14.03
N HIS A 280 25.02 4.72 15.19
CA HIS A 280 24.50 6.00 15.65
C HIS A 280 25.37 7.12 15.08
N VAL A 281 24.71 8.10 14.48
CA VAL A 281 25.39 9.32 14.02
C VAL A 281 25.31 10.33 15.12
N ASP A 282 26.48 10.80 15.60
CA ASP A 282 26.58 11.83 16.62
C ASP A 282 26.12 13.18 16.07
N ASP A 283 25.51 14.01 16.90
CA ASP A 283 25.06 15.36 16.51
C ASP A 283 26.25 16.23 16.02
N ASN A 284 27.46 16.05 16.55
CA ASN A 284 28.64 16.74 16.03
C ASN A 284 28.99 16.30 14.59
N ASP A 285 28.80 15.03 14.26
CA ASP A 285 29.06 14.54 12.90
C ASP A 285 27.99 15.08 11.90
N VAL A 286 26.75 15.25 12.36
CA VAL A 286 25.68 15.92 11.61
C VAL A 286 26.03 17.40 11.41
N GLU A 287 26.47 18.10 12.46
CA GLU A 287 26.86 19.51 12.38
C GLU A 287 28.02 19.71 11.40
N ALA A 288 29.05 18.87 11.48
CA ALA A 288 30.19 18.91 10.55
C ALA A 288 29.74 18.69 9.10
N CYS A 289 28.76 17.79 8.86
CA CYS A 289 28.18 17.55 7.55
C CYS A 289 27.39 18.78 7.04
N LEU A 290 26.58 19.39 7.88
CA LEU A 290 25.83 20.61 7.55
C LEU A 290 26.78 21.77 7.21
N LEU A 291 27.85 21.99 8.01
CA LEU A 291 28.86 23.02 7.76
C LEU A 291 29.60 22.78 6.43
N ARG A 292 29.91 21.53 6.11
CA ARG A 292 30.54 21.17 4.85
C ARG A 292 29.63 21.49 3.66
N LEU A 293 28.35 21.12 3.72
CA LEU A 293 27.36 21.45 2.68
C LEU A 293 27.19 22.97 2.55
N ASP A 294 27.19 23.71 3.66
CA ASP A 294 27.10 25.18 3.62
C ASP A 294 28.32 25.83 2.96
N SER A 295 29.50 25.29 3.21
CA SER A 295 30.73 25.71 2.53
C SER A 295 30.66 25.49 1.02
N ILE A 296 30.17 24.29 0.60
CA ILE A 296 29.99 23.96 -0.82
C ILE A 296 28.96 24.91 -1.45
N MET A 297 27.85 25.19 -0.78
CA MET A 297 26.82 26.10 -1.28
C MET A 297 27.28 27.56 -1.30
N THR A 298 28.22 27.93 -0.44
CA THR A 298 28.87 29.24 -0.50
C THR A 298 29.69 29.39 -1.79
N ASP A 299 30.39 28.35 -2.20
CA ASP A 299 31.13 28.32 -3.47
C ASP A 299 30.19 28.33 -4.69
N VAL A 300 29.05 27.63 -4.61
CA VAL A 300 27.99 27.70 -5.64
C VAL A 300 27.43 29.12 -5.74
N ARG A 301 27.08 29.76 -4.62
CA ARG A 301 26.58 31.15 -4.60
C ARG A 301 27.64 32.16 -5.13
N ALA A 302 28.92 31.88 -4.93
CA ALA A 302 30.02 32.65 -5.48
C ALA A 302 30.27 32.40 -6.98
N GLY A 303 29.52 31.48 -7.61
CA GLY A 303 29.63 31.18 -9.05
C GLY A 303 30.87 30.36 -9.45
N LYS A 304 31.53 29.68 -8.50
CA LYS A 304 32.68 28.82 -8.82
C LYS A 304 32.27 27.58 -9.64
N PHE A 305 31.10 27.06 -9.40
CA PHE A 305 30.42 25.97 -10.12
C PHE A 305 28.92 26.04 -9.87
N THR A 306 28.15 25.31 -10.65
CA THR A 306 26.68 25.33 -10.55
C THR A 306 26.18 24.38 -9.43
N PHE A 307 24.92 24.54 -9.01
CA PHE A 307 24.26 23.62 -8.10
C PHE A 307 24.18 22.20 -8.71
N GLU A 308 23.91 22.15 -10.01
CA GLU A 308 23.80 20.92 -10.80
C GLU A 308 25.15 20.19 -10.90
N ASP A 309 26.27 20.93 -10.95
CA ASP A 309 27.62 20.33 -10.90
C ASP A 309 27.92 19.77 -9.52
N ALA A 310 27.56 20.51 -8.46
CA ALA A 310 27.68 20.03 -7.08
C ALA A 310 26.84 18.75 -6.87
N ALA A 311 25.60 18.74 -7.34
CA ALA A 311 24.74 17.57 -7.24
C ALA A 311 25.32 16.35 -7.95
N SER A 312 25.81 16.52 -9.16
CA SER A 312 26.39 15.44 -9.96
C SER A 312 27.69 14.87 -9.38
N ALA A 313 28.48 15.70 -8.71
CA ALA A 313 29.80 15.33 -8.19
C ALA A 313 29.75 14.81 -6.75
N LEU A 314 28.89 15.37 -5.92
CA LEU A 314 28.96 15.23 -4.46
C LEU A 314 27.75 14.58 -3.81
N SER A 315 26.57 14.59 -4.48
CA SER A 315 25.35 14.08 -3.85
C SER A 315 25.40 12.55 -3.63
N ASP A 316 24.99 12.11 -2.45
CA ASP A 316 24.86 10.69 -2.13
C ASP A 316 23.55 10.10 -2.67
N ASP A 317 22.51 10.92 -2.90
CA ASP A 317 21.27 10.46 -3.51
C ASP A 317 21.47 10.17 -5.01
N LYS A 318 21.53 8.88 -5.34
CA LYS A 318 21.83 8.40 -6.70
C LYS A 318 20.80 8.84 -7.73
N ASP A 319 19.54 8.93 -7.32
CA ASP A 319 18.44 9.24 -8.24
C ASP A 319 18.53 10.69 -8.73
N SER A 320 18.67 11.64 -7.82
CA SER A 320 18.84 13.06 -8.16
C SER A 320 20.24 13.35 -8.75
N ARG A 321 21.30 12.73 -8.19
CA ARG A 321 22.66 12.87 -8.71
C ARG A 321 22.77 12.57 -10.19
N ASN A 322 22.21 11.45 -10.63
CA ASN A 322 22.23 11.06 -12.05
C ASN A 322 21.40 11.98 -12.94
N ASN A 323 20.60 12.85 -12.35
CA ASN A 323 19.78 13.85 -13.02
C ASN A 323 20.17 15.29 -12.65
N ARG A 324 21.43 15.52 -12.36
CA ARG A 324 21.99 16.85 -12.05
C ARG A 324 21.26 17.56 -10.90
N GLY A 325 20.89 16.80 -9.90
CA GLY A 325 20.16 17.26 -8.71
C GLY A 325 18.63 17.24 -8.83
N LEU A 326 18.07 17.22 -10.02
CA LEU A 326 16.61 17.31 -10.22
C LEU A 326 15.91 16.05 -9.65
N MET A 327 14.99 16.28 -8.74
CA MET A 327 14.16 15.23 -8.16
C MET A 327 13.07 14.78 -9.15
N PHE A 328 12.67 13.50 -9.04
CA PHE A 328 11.56 12.94 -9.79
C PHE A 328 10.51 12.35 -8.89
N ASN A 329 9.27 12.63 -9.23
CA ASN A 329 8.11 11.90 -8.75
C ASN A 329 7.76 10.78 -9.76
N VAL A 330 7.35 9.63 -9.26
CA VAL A 330 6.84 8.55 -10.09
C VAL A 330 5.33 8.52 -9.91
N THR A 331 4.63 9.03 -10.89
CA THR A 331 3.17 8.95 -10.96
C THR A 331 2.76 7.79 -11.85
N GLN A 332 1.59 7.26 -11.63
CA GLN A 332 1.00 6.24 -12.50
C GLN A 332 -0.10 6.89 -13.33
N ASP A 333 -0.05 6.73 -14.65
CA ASP A 333 -1.14 7.15 -15.52
C ASP A 333 -2.37 6.28 -15.19
N PRO A 334 -3.46 6.87 -14.71
CA PRO A 334 -4.64 6.10 -14.31
C PRO A 334 -5.29 5.35 -15.46
N ALA A 335 -5.17 5.85 -16.69
CA ALA A 335 -5.78 5.26 -17.87
C ALA A 335 -5.00 4.07 -18.42
N THR A 336 -3.65 4.16 -18.41
CA THR A 336 -2.79 3.13 -19.00
C THR A 336 -2.13 2.26 -17.94
N GLY A 337 -2.06 2.70 -16.70
CA GLY A 337 -1.30 2.08 -15.62
C GLY A 337 0.22 2.25 -15.78
N GLU A 338 0.67 2.99 -16.78
CA GLU A 338 2.09 3.22 -17.02
C GLU A 338 2.69 4.13 -15.96
N ARG A 339 3.90 3.80 -15.52
CA ARG A 339 4.64 4.66 -14.61
C ARG A 339 5.27 5.80 -15.40
N MET A 340 4.84 7.01 -15.10
CA MET A 340 5.41 8.23 -15.65
C MET A 340 6.34 8.88 -14.64
N ARG A 341 7.48 9.37 -15.11
CA ARG A 341 8.39 10.20 -14.31
C ARG A 341 8.09 11.66 -14.60
N THR A 342 7.86 12.44 -13.55
CA THR A 342 7.70 13.89 -13.64
C THR A 342 8.63 14.57 -12.64
N SER A 343 9.20 15.72 -13.03
CA SER A 343 9.96 16.59 -12.12
C SER A 343 9.06 17.47 -11.26
N ARG A 344 7.77 17.54 -11.59
CA ARG A 344 6.79 18.36 -10.87
C ARG A 344 6.21 17.60 -9.70
N PHE A 345 6.27 18.21 -8.54
CA PHE A 345 5.69 17.71 -7.28
C PHE A 345 4.58 18.62 -6.82
N LYS A 346 3.47 18.07 -6.39
CA LYS A 346 2.56 18.79 -5.49
C LYS A 346 3.24 18.88 -4.12
N MET A 347 2.97 19.91 -3.34
CA MET A 347 3.58 20.07 -2.01
C MET A 347 3.36 18.85 -1.11
N ALA A 348 2.19 18.19 -1.22
CA ALA A 348 1.86 16.99 -0.46
C ALA A 348 2.64 15.73 -0.87
N ASP A 349 3.22 15.71 -2.09
CA ASP A 349 3.99 14.57 -2.62
C ASP A 349 5.48 14.64 -2.25
N LEU A 350 5.93 15.77 -1.69
CA LEU A 350 7.31 15.95 -1.22
C LEU A 350 7.51 15.33 0.18
N PRO A 351 8.72 14.81 0.48
CA PRO A 351 9.09 14.53 1.86
C PRO A 351 8.86 15.74 2.77
N SER A 352 8.35 15.51 3.98
CA SER A 352 7.90 16.57 4.90
C SER A 352 8.96 17.63 5.19
N GLU A 353 10.22 17.22 5.32
CA GLU A 353 11.36 18.09 5.57
C GLU A 353 11.64 18.99 4.37
N ILE A 354 11.60 18.42 3.16
CA ILE A 354 11.78 19.18 1.92
C ILE A 354 10.62 20.16 1.70
N ALA A 355 9.36 19.69 1.88
CA ALA A 355 8.18 20.53 1.71
C ALA A 355 8.24 21.78 2.59
N ARG A 356 8.62 21.61 3.88
CA ARG A 356 8.79 22.72 4.84
C ARG A 356 9.83 23.75 4.39
N VAL A 357 10.94 23.28 3.87
CA VAL A 357 12.00 24.16 3.38
C VAL A 357 11.59 24.86 2.09
N VAL A 358 11.01 24.12 1.14
CA VAL A 358 10.50 24.68 -0.13
C VAL A 358 9.49 25.80 0.09
N GLU A 359 8.65 25.69 1.13
CA GLU A 359 7.59 26.68 1.40
C GLU A 359 8.16 28.10 1.56
N SER A 360 9.34 28.23 2.17
CA SER A 360 10.00 29.50 2.45
C SER A 360 10.94 30.01 1.35
N LEU A 361 11.23 29.19 0.31
CA LEU A 361 12.22 29.56 -0.74
C LEU A 361 11.57 30.32 -1.89
N GLU A 362 12.31 31.25 -2.47
CA GLU A 362 12.02 31.86 -3.77
C GLU A 362 12.57 30.99 -4.92
N VAL A 363 12.03 31.19 -6.14
CA VAL A 363 12.50 30.46 -7.33
C VAL A 363 13.96 30.86 -7.63
N GLY A 364 14.80 29.85 -7.77
CA GLY A 364 16.26 30.00 -7.94
C GLY A 364 17.04 30.06 -6.63
N GLU A 365 16.37 30.16 -5.49
CA GLU A 365 17.03 30.24 -4.18
C GLU A 365 17.52 28.86 -3.71
N ILE A 366 18.69 28.88 -3.08
CA ILE A 366 19.32 27.72 -2.44
C ILE A 366 19.11 27.79 -0.93
N SER A 367 18.55 26.74 -0.36
CA SER A 367 18.28 26.65 1.08
C SER A 367 19.56 26.70 1.92
N LYS A 368 19.39 26.90 3.23
CA LYS A 368 20.39 26.46 4.21
C LYS A 368 20.42 24.93 4.26
N PRO A 369 21.56 24.31 4.63
CA PRO A 369 21.61 22.88 4.90
C PRO A 369 20.67 22.49 6.03
N PHE A 370 20.01 21.34 5.90
CA PHE A 370 19.10 20.80 6.90
C PHE A 370 19.22 19.28 7.01
N LYS A 371 18.79 18.73 8.16
CA LYS A 371 18.77 17.30 8.44
C LYS A 371 17.47 16.68 7.94
N MET A 372 17.56 15.51 7.31
CA MET A 372 16.42 14.69 6.93
C MET A 372 16.77 13.20 7.03
N LEU A 373 15.79 12.33 6.81
CA LEU A 373 16.00 10.89 6.67
C LEU A 373 16.02 10.50 5.20
N ASP A 374 16.89 9.55 4.85
CA ASP A 374 16.83 8.89 3.55
C ASP A 374 15.71 7.84 3.51
N ARG A 375 15.52 7.19 2.35
CA ARG A 375 14.51 6.12 2.18
C ARG A 375 14.74 4.89 3.06
N ALA A 376 15.97 4.69 3.54
CA ALA A 376 16.33 3.61 4.45
C ALA A 376 16.22 4.00 5.93
N GLY A 377 15.77 5.24 6.21
CA GLY A 377 15.64 5.78 7.56
C GLY A 377 16.98 6.22 8.18
N LYS A 378 18.03 6.41 7.38
CA LYS A 378 19.32 6.94 7.85
C LYS A 378 19.30 8.46 7.83
N THR A 379 19.98 9.06 8.81
CA THR A 379 20.20 10.50 8.84
C THR A 379 21.10 10.93 7.69
N GLN A 380 20.65 11.92 6.95
CA GLN A 380 21.41 12.63 5.93
C GLN A 380 21.24 14.13 6.07
N CYS A 381 22.21 14.88 5.58
CA CYS A 381 22.16 16.33 5.43
C CYS A 381 21.76 16.64 4.00
N ALA A 382 20.95 17.65 3.82
CA ALA A 382 20.43 18.02 2.51
C ALA A 382 20.49 19.53 2.29
N VAL A 383 20.65 19.93 1.03
CA VAL A 383 20.42 21.28 0.54
C VAL A 383 19.56 21.16 -0.70
N ILE A 384 18.60 22.05 -0.83
CA ILE A 384 17.73 22.12 -2.03
C ILE A 384 17.84 23.48 -2.70
N LYS A 385 17.57 23.48 -3.99
CA LYS A 385 17.35 24.67 -4.78
C LYS A 385 15.96 24.60 -5.39
N LEU A 386 15.15 25.62 -5.18
CA LEU A 386 13.84 25.69 -5.81
C LEU A 386 14.01 26.11 -7.28
N LYS A 387 13.86 25.15 -8.20
CA LYS A 387 14.03 25.37 -9.62
C LYS A 387 12.88 26.13 -10.25
N SER A 388 11.65 25.70 -9.94
CA SER A 388 10.43 26.36 -10.42
C SER A 388 9.30 26.22 -9.42
N ARG A 389 8.37 27.16 -9.46
CA ARG A 389 7.12 27.13 -8.70
C ARG A 389 5.99 27.58 -9.60
N ILE A 390 5.02 26.71 -9.82
CA ILE A 390 3.76 27.00 -10.50
C ILE A 390 2.73 27.20 -9.39
N PRO A 391 2.22 28.43 -9.19
CA PRO A 391 1.19 28.69 -8.17
C PRO A 391 -0.08 27.87 -8.43
N ALA A 392 -0.88 27.69 -7.37
CA ALA A 392 -2.21 27.10 -7.55
C ALA A 392 -3.03 27.97 -8.53
N HIS A 393 -3.67 27.31 -9.48
CA HIS A 393 -4.43 27.99 -10.52
C HIS A 393 -5.60 27.13 -10.99
N THR A 394 -6.58 27.75 -11.60
CA THR A 394 -7.65 27.05 -12.32
C THR A 394 -7.06 26.39 -13.58
N ALA A 395 -7.40 25.11 -13.79
CA ALA A 395 -6.82 24.32 -14.87
C ALA A 395 -7.02 24.99 -16.24
N THR A 396 -5.96 25.02 -17.03
CA THR A 396 -5.99 25.51 -18.40
C THR A 396 -5.72 24.39 -19.40
N ILE A 397 -6.32 24.49 -20.59
CA ILE A 397 -6.15 23.46 -21.64
C ILE A 397 -4.70 23.39 -22.13
N THR A 398 -3.97 24.49 -22.06
CA THR A 398 -2.59 24.58 -22.54
C THR A 398 -1.58 23.97 -21.58
N GLU A 399 -1.75 24.17 -20.28
CA GLU A 399 -0.76 23.78 -19.27
C GLU A 399 -1.13 22.46 -18.58
N ASP A 400 -2.46 22.20 -18.42
CA ASP A 400 -2.99 21.09 -17.63
C ASP A 400 -3.73 20.07 -18.48
N PHE A 401 -3.42 20.01 -19.77
CA PHE A 401 -4.11 19.13 -20.72
C PHE A 401 -4.24 17.68 -20.23
N GLN A 402 -3.20 17.13 -19.61
CA GLN A 402 -3.23 15.73 -19.15
C GLN A 402 -4.24 15.52 -18.03
N VAL A 403 -4.34 16.47 -17.09
CA VAL A 403 -5.33 16.41 -16.00
C VAL A 403 -6.74 16.50 -16.57
N LEU A 404 -6.96 17.47 -17.47
CA LEU A 404 -8.27 17.66 -18.12
C LEU A 404 -8.64 16.47 -19.01
N ARG A 405 -7.69 15.91 -19.75
CA ARG A 405 -7.89 14.67 -20.53
C ARG A 405 -8.31 13.52 -19.65
N GLN A 406 -7.69 13.37 -18.48
CA GLN A 406 -8.03 12.31 -17.54
C GLN A 406 -9.48 12.43 -17.05
N ILE A 407 -9.92 13.63 -16.69
CA ILE A 407 -11.31 13.88 -16.27
C ILE A 407 -12.31 13.46 -17.35
N VAL A 408 -12.02 13.82 -18.61
CA VAL A 408 -12.89 13.41 -19.73
C VAL A 408 -12.86 11.91 -19.96
N HIS A 409 -11.69 11.30 -19.83
CA HIS A 409 -11.52 9.85 -19.92
C HIS A 409 -12.34 9.12 -18.85
N ASP A 410 -12.21 9.53 -17.60
CA ASP A 410 -12.89 8.87 -16.47
C ASP A 410 -14.40 8.98 -16.61
N ARG A 411 -14.90 10.15 -17.00
CA ARG A 411 -16.33 10.33 -17.26
C ARG A 411 -16.83 9.41 -18.38
N ARG A 412 -16.08 9.30 -19.47
CA ARG A 412 -16.44 8.38 -20.56
C ARG A 412 -16.39 6.92 -20.14
N ALA A 413 -15.41 6.58 -19.31
CA ALA A 413 -15.29 5.24 -18.75
C ALA A 413 -16.51 4.91 -17.87
N GLU A 414 -16.94 5.84 -17.02
CA GLU A 414 -18.17 5.69 -16.22
C GLU A 414 -19.41 5.53 -17.11
N GLU A 415 -19.60 6.42 -18.09
CA GLU A 415 -20.71 6.34 -19.04
C GLU A 415 -20.72 5.03 -19.84
N PHE A 416 -19.54 4.53 -20.21
CA PHE A 416 -19.38 3.25 -20.90
C PHE A 416 -19.77 2.09 -19.98
N ILE A 417 -19.27 2.07 -18.75
CA ILE A 417 -19.60 1.06 -17.74
C ILE A 417 -21.10 1.07 -17.43
N ASP A 418 -21.72 2.22 -17.28
CA ASP A 418 -23.16 2.34 -17.07
C ASP A 418 -23.99 1.73 -18.22
N LYS A 419 -23.61 2.02 -19.46
CA LYS A 419 -24.24 1.40 -20.64
C LYS A 419 -24.04 -0.10 -20.64
N TRP A 420 -22.84 -0.57 -20.36
CA TRP A 420 -22.51 -1.98 -20.29
C TRP A 420 -23.32 -2.69 -19.20
N ILE A 421 -23.47 -2.11 -18.01
CA ILE A 421 -24.29 -2.67 -16.92
C ILE A 421 -25.73 -2.84 -17.40
N ARG A 422 -26.33 -1.79 -18.01
CA ARG A 422 -27.70 -1.83 -18.53
C ARG A 422 -27.88 -2.89 -19.60
N GLU A 423 -26.91 -3.09 -20.47
CA GLU A 423 -26.92 -4.14 -21.48
C GLU A 423 -26.81 -5.52 -20.84
N LYS A 424 -25.91 -5.70 -19.90
CA LYS A 424 -25.73 -6.97 -19.19
C LYS A 424 -26.92 -7.36 -18.33
N GLN A 425 -27.62 -6.43 -17.73
CA GLN A 425 -28.87 -6.69 -17.03
C GLN A 425 -29.93 -7.34 -17.96
N ARG A 426 -29.94 -6.98 -19.24
CA ARG A 426 -30.89 -7.55 -20.23
C ARG A 426 -30.48 -8.96 -20.67
N THR A 427 -29.21 -9.21 -20.81
CA THR A 427 -28.65 -10.45 -21.39
C THR A 427 -28.28 -11.50 -20.34
N THR A 428 -28.03 -11.13 -19.12
CA THR A 428 -27.71 -12.05 -18.03
C THR A 428 -28.98 -12.52 -17.35
N TYR A 429 -29.02 -13.78 -16.91
CA TYR A 429 -30.12 -14.28 -16.10
C TYR A 429 -30.13 -13.55 -14.75
N VAL A 430 -31.24 -12.93 -14.40
CA VAL A 430 -31.43 -12.27 -13.11
C VAL A 430 -32.76 -12.70 -12.53
N ARG A 431 -32.77 -13.13 -11.27
CA ARG A 431 -33.98 -13.43 -10.50
C ARG A 431 -33.88 -12.76 -9.13
N ILE A 432 -34.90 -12.00 -8.76
CA ILE A 432 -35.03 -11.34 -7.46
C ILE A 432 -36.21 -11.97 -6.72
N HIS A 433 -35.99 -12.28 -5.44
CA HIS A 433 -37.11 -12.77 -4.60
C HIS A 433 -38.18 -11.67 -4.47
N PRO A 434 -39.49 -12.02 -4.54
CA PRO A 434 -40.60 -11.03 -4.59
C PRO A 434 -40.51 -9.96 -3.48
N ASP A 435 -40.16 -10.35 -2.26
CA ASP A 435 -40.06 -9.44 -1.11
C ASP A 435 -38.95 -8.37 -1.25
N TRP A 436 -38.04 -8.56 -2.20
CA TRP A 436 -36.87 -7.70 -2.47
C TRP A 436 -37.03 -6.88 -3.76
N GLN A 437 -38.16 -6.96 -4.44
CA GLN A 437 -38.40 -6.24 -5.70
C GLN A 437 -38.91 -4.82 -5.50
N ASN A 438 -39.45 -4.50 -4.32
CA ASN A 438 -40.04 -3.17 -4.05
C ASN A 438 -38.94 -2.17 -3.62
N CYS A 439 -38.05 -1.85 -4.55
CA CYS A 439 -36.88 -0.98 -4.35
C CYS A 439 -36.71 -0.01 -5.50
N GLU A 440 -36.24 1.20 -5.18
CA GLU A 440 -35.70 2.14 -6.17
C GLU A 440 -34.23 1.79 -6.43
N PHE A 441 -34.01 0.98 -7.46
CA PHE A 441 -32.65 0.57 -7.85
C PHE A 441 -31.95 1.66 -8.65
N GLN A 442 -30.63 1.77 -8.49
CA GLN A 442 -29.80 2.63 -9.33
C GLN A 442 -29.88 2.22 -10.80
N TYR A 443 -30.00 0.91 -11.05
CA TYR A 443 -30.17 0.34 -12.38
C TYR A 443 -31.52 -0.37 -12.48
N PRO A 444 -32.58 0.29 -13.01
CA PRO A 444 -33.93 -0.27 -12.99
C PRO A 444 -34.11 -1.59 -13.77
N GLY A 445 -33.18 -1.92 -14.67
CA GLY A 445 -33.24 -3.12 -15.51
C GLY A 445 -33.08 -4.47 -14.80
N TRP A 446 -32.98 -4.48 -13.47
CA TRP A 446 -32.96 -5.71 -12.69
C TRP A 446 -34.28 -6.44 -12.63
N ILE A 447 -35.37 -5.71 -12.67
CA ILE A 447 -36.74 -6.27 -12.75
C ILE A 447 -37.10 -6.39 -14.22
N LYS A 448 -37.26 -7.64 -14.68
CA LYS A 448 -37.72 -7.92 -16.06
C LYS A 448 -39.26 -8.02 -16.04
N GLU A 449 -39.94 -7.22 -16.88
CA GLU A 449 -41.36 -7.29 -17.10
C GLU A 449 -41.80 -8.64 -17.74
#